data_7cef7e55a50b177ccfa6475a3ff87f33
#
_entry.id   7cef7e55a50b177ccfa6475a3ff87f33
#
_cell.length_a   1.000
_cell.length_b   1.000
_cell.length_c   1.000
_cell.angle_alpha   90.00
_cell.angle_beta   90.00
_cell.angle_gamma   90.00
#
_symmetry.space_group_name_H-M   'P 1'
#
loop_
_entity.id
_entity.type
_entity.pdbx_description
1 polymer ?
#
loop_
_entity_poly.entity_id
_entity_poly.type
_entity_poly.pdbx_seq_one_letter_code
_entity_poly.pdbx_strand_id
1 'polypeptide(L)'
;MDSTYIFLQHYWWFLVSLLGALLVFLLFVQGGNSLLFVLGKSDTERTMLVNSTGRKWEFTFTTLVTFGGAFFASFPLFYSTSFGGAYWLWMIILFSFVLQAVSYEFQSKLGNLLGKRTYQYFLVANGIIGPVLLGAAVATFFNGSNFVVSKGNITQEAMPVISQWANGWHGLDALLDLWNVVLGLAVLFLSRCLGILYFINNVSDAELLPRFRRRLMIESVYFVVFFVPFVIYVLLKDGFAVDAASGSIVMESYKYLHNLMAMPWVLGLLLLGVVAVLFGLGRSILCSTYNKGIWFAGVGTVLAVLALLLTVGYNNTAYYPSAADLQSSLTLSNSCSSLFTLKTMAYVSVFIPFVLAYIIYAWRAIDRKPITADEMKESDHAY
;
A
#
# COMPACT_ATOMS: atom_id res chain seq x y z
N MET A 1 23.43 -9.27 21.52
CA MET A 1 22.64 -10.01 20.50
C MET A 1 23.57 -10.55 19.43
N ASP A 2 23.27 -11.73 18.85
CA ASP A 2 24.00 -12.25 17.70
C ASP A 2 23.91 -11.25 16.53
N SER A 3 25.05 -10.90 15.93
CA SER A 3 25.13 -9.96 14.79
C SER A 3 24.30 -10.44 13.60
N THR A 4 24.23 -11.75 13.40
CA THR A 4 23.40 -12.40 12.38
C THR A 4 21.90 -12.13 12.62
N TYR A 5 21.47 -12.14 13.88
CA TYR A 5 20.07 -11.91 14.21
C TYR A 5 19.66 -10.46 13.95
N ILE A 6 20.50 -9.50 14.32
CA ILE A 6 20.28 -8.07 14.01
C ILE A 6 20.21 -7.86 12.50
N PHE A 7 21.17 -8.44 11.76
CA PHE A 7 21.15 -8.35 10.29
C PHE A 7 19.83 -8.88 9.69
N LEU A 8 19.36 -10.05 10.15
CA LEU A 8 18.13 -10.66 9.65
C LEU A 8 16.87 -9.85 10.02
N GLN A 9 16.82 -9.19 11.16
CA GLN A 9 15.74 -8.28 11.52
C GLN A 9 15.64 -7.10 10.52
N HIS A 10 16.77 -6.47 10.21
CA HIS A 10 16.82 -5.38 9.23
C HIS A 10 16.53 -5.86 7.80
N TYR A 11 17.05 -7.03 7.43
CA TYR A 11 16.80 -7.66 6.12
C TYR A 11 15.30 -7.92 5.91
N TRP A 12 14.62 -8.51 6.91
CA TRP A 12 13.19 -8.79 6.82
C TRP A 12 12.35 -7.52 6.85
N TRP A 13 12.76 -6.51 7.61
CA TRP A 13 12.10 -5.20 7.55
C TRP A 13 12.21 -4.57 6.15
N PHE A 14 13.37 -4.67 5.53
CA PHE A 14 13.55 -4.20 4.14
C PHE A 14 12.62 -4.94 3.18
N LEU A 15 12.53 -6.27 3.24
CA LEU A 15 11.68 -7.07 2.34
C LEU A 15 10.20 -6.77 2.54
N VAL A 16 9.74 -6.67 3.79
CA VAL A 16 8.35 -6.32 4.10
C VAL A 16 8.02 -4.90 3.63
N SER A 17 8.93 -3.96 3.85
CA SER A 17 8.79 -2.57 3.37
C SER A 17 8.73 -2.51 1.85
N LEU A 18 9.53 -3.32 1.14
CA LEU A 18 9.50 -3.42 -0.31
C LEU A 18 8.16 -4.00 -0.80
N LEU A 19 7.62 -5.02 -0.14
CA LEU A 19 6.29 -5.56 -0.45
C LEU A 19 5.19 -4.52 -0.26
N GLY A 20 5.25 -3.75 0.84
CA GLY A 20 4.33 -2.64 1.08
C GLY A 20 4.43 -1.56 0.01
N ALA A 21 5.65 -1.23 -0.42
CA ALA A 21 5.89 -0.25 -1.48
C ALA A 21 5.36 -0.74 -2.84
N LEU A 22 5.56 -2.02 -3.17
CA LEU A 22 4.99 -2.66 -4.36
C LEU A 22 3.46 -2.68 -4.32
N LEU A 23 2.88 -2.95 -3.14
CA LEU A 23 1.42 -2.90 -2.96
C LEU A 23 0.87 -1.50 -3.28
N VAL A 24 1.50 -0.43 -2.78
CA VAL A 24 1.05 0.94 -3.07
C VAL A 24 1.11 1.24 -4.57
N PHE A 25 2.14 0.79 -5.29
CA PHE A 25 2.18 0.89 -6.75
C PHE A 25 1.01 0.14 -7.39
N LEU A 26 0.75 -1.11 -6.97
CA LEU A 26 -0.31 -1.94 -7.54
C LEU A 26 -1.73 -1.43 -7.24
N LEU A 27 -1.91 -0.52 -6.28
CA LEU A 27 -3.18 0.17 -6.05
C LEU A 27 -3.65 1.00 -7.25
N PHE A 28 -2.87 1.07 -8.34
CA PHE A 28 -3.37 1.65 -9.60
C PHE A 28 -4.67 0.98 -10.08
N VAL A 29 -4.88 -0.30 -9.77
CA VAL A 29 -6.12 -1.03 -10.05
C VAL A 29 -7.29 -0.37 -9.33
N GLN A 30 -7.16 -0.16 -8.01
CA GLN A 30 -8.17 0.50 -7.18
C GLN A 30 -8.39 1.95 -7.63
N GLY A 31 -7.31 2.66 -7.88
CA GLY A 31 -7.36 4.03 -8.39
C GLY A 31 -8.11 4.15 -9.72
N GLY A 32 -7.83 3.25 -10.67
CA GLY A 32 -8.56 3.16 -11.94
C GLY A 32 -10.04 2.86 -11.75
N ASN A 33 -10.37 1.87 -10.90
CA ASN A 33 -11.75 1.50 -10.57
C ASN A 33 -12.54 2.66 -9.95
N SER A 34 -11.91 3.44 -9.06
CA SER A 34 -12.55 4.59 -8.41
C SER A 34 -13.01 5.68 -9.39
N LEU A 35 -12.42 5.70 -10.59
CA LEU A 35 -12.69 6.69 -11.63
C LEU A 35 -13.59 6.16 -12.75
N LEU A 36 -14.13 4.94 -12.62
CA LEU A 36 -14.86 4.24 -13.68
C LEU A 36 -15.98 5.08 -14.30
N PHE A 37 -16.85 5.71 -13.48
CA PHE A 37 -17.94 6.55 -13.96
C PHE A 37 -17.50 7.99 -14.29
N VAL A 38 -16.35 8.41 -13.82
CA VAL A 38 -15.77 9.72 -14.13
C VAL A 38 -15.16 9.71 -15.53
N LEU A 39 -14.44 8.66 -15.87
CA LEU A 39 -13.73 8.51 -17.13
C LEU A 39 -14.57 7.83 -18.19
N GLY A 40 -15.30 6.76 -17.86
CA GLY A 40 -16.13 6.00 -18.78
C GLY A 40 -17.56 6.54 -18.85
N LYS A 41 -17.92 7.22 -19.95
CA LYS A 41 -19.23 7.82 -20.15
C LYS A 41 -20.22 6.84 -20.79
N SER A 42 -19.76 6.00 -21.71
CA SER A 42 -20.55 4.92 -22.32
C SER A 42 -20.31 3.57 -21.65
N ASP A 43 -21.17 2.59 -21.91
CA ASP A 43 -20.98 1.22 -21.41
C ASP A 43 -19.75 0.56 -22.03
N THR A 44 -19.45 0.81 -23.30
CA THR A 44 -18.25 0.33 -23.99
C THR A 44 -16.98 0.90 -23.35
N GLU A 45 -16.95 2.22 -23.10
CA GLU A 45 -15.82 2.86 -22.41
C GLU A 45 -15.58 2.24 -21.03
N ARG A 46 -16.65 2.05 -20.22
CA ARG A 46 -16.52 1.41 -18.90
C ARG A 46 -16.03 -0.03 -19.00
N THR A 47 -16.50 -0.79 -19.98
CA THR A 47 -16.01 -2.17 -20.21
C THR A 47 -14.51 -2.18 -20.54
N MET A 48 -14.02 -1.25 -21.38
CA MET A 48 -12.58 -1.12 -21.65
C MET A 48 -11.77 -0.81 -20.38
N LEU A 49 -12.26 0.11 -19.53
CA LEU A 49 -11.60 0.45 -18.27
C LEU A 49 -11.58 -0.73 -17.29
N VAL A 50 -12.73 -1.40 -17.12
CA VAL A 50 -12.83 -2.58 -16.25
C VAL A 50 -11.92 -3.70 -16.74
N ASN A 51 -11.86 -3.95 -18.04
CA ASN A 51 -11.00 -4.97 -18.63
C ASN A 51 -9.51 -4.63 -18.45
N SER A 52 -9.16 -3.35 -18.55
CA SER A 52 -7.79 -2.88 -18.30
C SER A 52 -7.32 -3.18 -16.87
N THR A 53 -8.10 -2.79 -15.86
CA THR A 53 -7.77 -3.07 -14.45
C THR A 53 -8.01 -4.52 -14.07
N GLY A 54 -9.00 -5.18 -14.66
CA GLY A 54 -9.36 -6.56 -14.42
C GLY A 54 -8.25 -7.55 -14.75
N ARG A 55 -7.45 -7.28 -15.78
CA ARG A 55 -6.27 -8.11 -16.11
C ARG A 55 -5.16 -8.04 -15.07
N LYS A 56 -5.25 -7.17 -14.04
CA LYS A 56 -4.19 -6.91 -13.05
C LYS A 56 -4.66 -6.98 -11.59
N TRP A 57 -5.94 -7.13 -11.33
CA TRP A 57 -6.46 -7.05 -9.96
C TRP A 57 -5.89 -8.13 -9.03
N GLU A 58 -5.61 -9.32 -9.55
CA GLU A 58 -5.03 -10.42 -8.78
C GLU A 58 -3.63 -10.08 -8.25
N PHE A 59 -2.81 -9.35 -9.02
CA PHE A 59 -1.49 -8.92 -8.55
C PHE A 59 -1.58 -8.05 -7.30
N THR A 60 -2.56 -7.15 -7.25
CA THR A 60 -2.76 -6.28 -6.07
C THR A 60 -3.23 -7.09 -4.88
N PHE A 61 -4.26 -7.92 -5.07
CA PHE A 61 -4.82 -8.74 -3.98
C PHE A 61 -3.79 -9.73 -3.44
N THR A 62 -3.09 -10.43 -4.31
CA THR A 62 -2.04 -11.38 -3.92
C THR A 62 -0.90 -10.68 -3.18
N THR A 63 -0.50 -9.48 -3.61
CA THR A 63 0.54 -8.71 -2.92
C THR A 63 0.09 -8.24 -1.55
N LEU A 64 -1.18 -7.85 -1.37
CA LEU A 64 -1.74 -7.52 -0.06
C LEU A 64 -1.69 -8.72 0.90
N VAL A 65 -2.10 -9.90 0.43
CA VAL A 65 -2.06 -11.14 1.24
C VAL A 65 -0.61 -11.54 1.54
N THR A 66 0.29 -11.42 0.57
CA THR A 66 1.73 -11.71 0.75
C THR A 66 2.37 -10.75 1.75
N PHE A 67 2.00 -9.47 1.73
CA PHE A 67 2.45 -8.48 2.71
C PHE A 67 2.03 -8.86 4.14
N GLY A 68 0.76 -9.23 4.34
CA GLY A 68 0.28 -9.74 5.62
C GLY A 68 1.00 -11.02 6.06
N GLY A 69 1.19 -11.98 5.14
CA GLY A 69 1.91 -13.23 5.40
C GLY A 69 3.39 -13.02 5.74
N ALA A 70 4.06 -12.06 5.09
CA ALA A 70 5.43 -11.71 5.40
C ALA A 70 5.56 -11.09 6.80
N PHE A 71 4.62 -10.24 7.21
CA PHE A 71 4.56 -9.75 8.59
C PHE A 71 4.28 -10.87 9.60
N PHE A 72 3.34 -11.76 9.30
CA PHE A 72 3.04 -12.91 10.14
C PHE A 72 4.30 -13.74 10.43
N ALA A 73 5.08 -14.01 9.40
CA ALA A 73 6.24 -14.87 9.53
C ALA A 73 7.46 -14.13 10.15
N SER A 74 7.71 -12.88 9.81
CA SER A 74 8.89 -12.13 10.26
C SER A 74 8.67 -11.33 11.55
N PHE A 75 7.48 -10.74 11.75
CA PHE A 75 7.11 -9.90 12.90
C PHE A 75 5.76 -10.33 13.47
N PRO A 76 5.64 -11.54 14.06
CA PRO A 76 4.37 -12.13 14.49
C PRO A 76 3.64 -11.27 15.54
N LEU A 77 4.37 -10.56 16.40
CA LEU A 77 3.73 -9.69 17.40
C LEU A 77 3.04 -8.49 16.74
N PHE A 78 3.62 -7.93 15.67
CA PHE A 78 2.95 -6.90 14.89
C PHE A 78 1.70 -7.46 14.20
N TYR A 79 1.82 -8.65 13.61
CA TYR A 79 0.67 -9.27 12.95
C TYR A 79 -0.49 -9.48 13.91
N SER A 80 -0.24 -10.02 15.09
CA SER A 80 -1.29 -10.21 16.12
C SER A 80 -1.84 -8.90 16.64
N THR A 81 -1.00 -7.87 16.80
CA THR A 81 -1.41 -6.56 17.32
C THR A 81 -2.20 -5.76 16.28
N SER A 82 -1.71 -5.66 15.05
CA SER A 82 -2.33 -4.86 14.00
C SER A 82 -3.46 -5.62 13.31
N PHE A 83 -3.17 -6.79 12.68
CA PHE A 83 -4.20 -7.53 11.93
C PHE A 83 -5.22 -8.18 12.86
N GLY A 84 -4.76 -8.72 14.00
CA GLY A 84 -5.65 -9.32 15.01
C GLY A 84 -6.33 -8.29 15.92
N GLY A 85 -5.61 -7.24 16.35
CA GLY A 85 -6.13 -6.22 17.27
C GLY A 85 -6.98 -5.14 16.60
N ALA A 86 -6.52 -4.61 15.45
CA ALA A 86 -7.26 -3.64 14.64
C ALA A 86 -8.20 -4.33 13.63
N TYR A 87 -8.88 -5.39 14.04
CA TYR A 87 -9.61 -6.29 13.14
C TYR A 87 -10.74 -5.61 12.36
N TRP A 88 -11.44 -4.60 12.91
CA TRP A 88 -12.48 -3.91 12.14
C TRP A 88 -11.94 -3.17 10.93
N LEU A 89 -10.80 -2.49 11.10
CA LEU A 89 -10.14 -1.80 9.98
C LEU A 89 -9.75 -2.81 8.89
N TRP A 90 -9.08 -3.89 9.27
CA TRP A 90 -8.63 -4.91 8.33
C TRP A 90 -9.76 -5.71 7.71
N MET A 91 -10.85 -5.98 8.47
CA MET A 91 -12.06 -6.64 7.94
C MET A 91 -12.74 -5.80 6.86
N ILE A 92 -12.84 -4.48 7.04
CA ILE A 92 -13.42 -3.59 6.01
C ILE A 92 -12.53 -3.55 4.77
N ILE A 93 -11.21 -3.47 4.94
CA ILE A 93 -10.27 -3.56 3.81
C ILE A 93 -10.48 -4.87 3.07
N LEU A 94 -10.39 -6.01 3.76
CA LEU A 94 -10.53 -7.33 3.15
C LEU A 94 -11.89 -7.49 2.46
N PHE A 95 -12.98 -7.09 3.11
CA PHE A 95 -14.32 -7.18 2.52
C PHE A 95 -14.45 -6.34 1.26
N SER A 96 -13.85 -5.15 1.22
CA SER A 96 -13.83 -4.32 0.01
C SER A 96 -13.11 -5.00 -1.15
N PHE A 97 -12.02 -5.73 -0.89
CA PHE A 97 -11.30 -6.50 -1.92
C PHE A 97 -12.07 -7.76 -2.35
N VAL A 98 -12.83 -8.39 -1.45
CA VAL A 98 -13.75 -9.48 -1.80
C VAL A 98 -14.84 -8.98 -2.74
N LEU A 99 -15.44 -7.81 -2.46
CA LEU A 99 -16.41 -7.18 -3.37
C LEU A 99 -15.81 -6.90 -4.75
N GLN A 100 -14.55 -6.48 -4.80
CA GLN A 100 -13.82 -6.30 -6.07
C GLN A 100 -13.69 -7.62 -6.84
N ALA A 101 -13.23 -8.68 -6.18
CA ALA A 101 -13.04 -9.98 -6.79
C ALA A 101 -14.35 -10.52 -7.39
N VAL A 102 -15.43 -10.51 -6.58
CA VAL A 102 -16.77 -10.89 -7.00
C VAL A 102 -17.25 -10.05 -8.21
N SER A 103 -16.93 -8.74 -8.20
CA SER A 103 -17.35 -7.83 -9.26
C SER A 103 -16.68 -8.15 -10.58
N TYR A 104 -15.40 -8.44 -10.61
CA TYR A 104 -14.71 -8.84 -11.82
C TYR A 104 -15.24 -10.16 -12.38
N GLU A 105 -15.47 -11.15 -11.49
CA GLU A 105 -15.89 -12.49 -11.93
C GLU A 105 -17.35 -12.55 -12.42
N PHE A 106 -18.26 -11.78 -11.80
CA PHE A 106 -19.69 -11.99 -11.99
C PHE A 106 -20.43 -10.90 -12.79
N GLN A 107 -19.83 -9.72 -13.02
CA GLN A 107 -20.54 -8.62 -13.69
C GLN A 107 -21.01 -8.92 -15.12
N SER A 108 -20.30 -9.79 -15.85
CA SER A 108 -20.59 -10.19 -17.24
C SER A 108 -21.18 -11.59 -17.37
N LYS A 109 -21.40 -12.33 -16.26
CA LYS A 109 -21.96 -13.69 -16.31
C LYS A 109 -23.45 -13.66 -16.63
N LEU A 110 -23.91 -14.65 -17.44
CA LEU A 110 -25.32 -14.88 -17.69
C LEU A 110 -26.05 -15.23 -16.38
N GLY A 111 -27.23 -14.68 -16.17
CA GLY A 111 -28.00 -14.89 -14.94
C GLY A 111 -27.57 -14.00 -13.77
N ASN A 112 -26.79 -12.98 -13.99
CA ASN A 112 -26.40 -11.99 -13.00
C ASN A 112 -27.63 -11.30 -12.37
N LEU A 113 -27.88 -11.57 -11.08
CA LEU A 113 -29.03 -11.06 -10.32
C LEU A 113 -28.97 -9.57 -10.01
N LEU A 114 -27.75 -9.03 -9.78
CA LEU A 114 -27.58 -7.65 -9.31
C LEU A 114 -27.43 -6.63 -10.45
N GLY A 115 -27.17 -7.10 -11.66
CA GLY A 115 -26.93 -6.28 -12.84
C GLY A 115 -25.50 -5.69 -12.88
N LYS A 116 -24.95 -5.59 -14.09
CA LYS A 116 -23.57 -5.12 -14.36
C LYS A 116 -23.21 -3.83 -13.63
N ARG A 117 -24.13 -2.88 -13.57
CA ARG A 117 -23.90 -1.56 -12.97
C ARG A 117 -23.67 -1.62 -11.45
N THR A 118 -24.32 -2.54 -10.74
CA THR A 118 -24.12 -2.73 -9.30
C THR A 118 -22.70 -3.21 -8.99
N TYR A 119 -22.18 -4.16 -9.77
CA TYR A 119 -20.81 -4.63 -9.64
C TYR A 119 -19.80 -3.52 -9.96
N GLN A 120 -20.09 -2.65 -10.92
CA GLN A 120 -19.27 -1.49 -11.21
C GLN A 120 -19.23 -0.50 -10.01
N TYR A 121 -20.35 -0.32 -9.29
CA TYR A 121 -20.32 0.45 -8.03
C TYR A 121 -19.50 -0.22 -6.94
N PHE A 122 -19.49 -1.55 -6.84
CA PHE A 122 -18.62 -2.26 -5.92
C PHE A 122 -17.13 -2.07 -6.26
N LEU A 123 -16.77 -2.05 -7.55
CA LEU A 123 -15.41 -1.70 -7.98
C LEU A 123 -15.03 -0.27 -7.56
N VAL A 124 -15.94 0.69 -7.72
CA VAL A 124 -15.71 2.08 -7.28
C VAL A 124 -15.58 2.15 -5.75
N ALA A 125 -16.41 1.45 -5.01
CA ALA A 125 -16.35 1.41 -3.55
C ALA A 125 -15.00 0.85 -3.06
N ASN A 126 -14.56 -0.30 -3.60
CA ASN A 126 -13.22 -0.83 -3.29
C ASN A 126 -12.12 0.16 -3.71
N GLY A 127 -12.29 0.79 -4.87
CA GLY A 127 -11.34 1.77 -5.41
C GLY A 127 -11.13 3.01 -4.53
N ILE A 128 -12.05 3.29 -3.61
CA ILE A 128 -11.97 4.39 -2.64
C ILE A 128 -11.58 3.84 -1.25
N ILE A 129 -12.33 2.86 -0.75
CA ILE A 129 -12.18 2.31 0.61
C ILE A 129 -10.80 1.68 0.78
N GLY A 130 -10.35 0.84 -0.18
CA GLY A 130 -9.07 0.15 -0.11
C GLY A 130 -7.89 1.11 0.07
N PRO A 131 -7.63 2.05 -0.86
CA PRO A 131 -6.52 2.99 -0.74
C PRO A 131 -6.60 3.90 0.50
N VAL A 132 -7.78 4.41 0.85
CA VAL A 132 -7.96 5.30 2.02
C VAL A 132 -7.63 4.56 3.31
N LEU A 133 -8.18 3.38 3.51
CA LEU A 133 -7.97 2.62 4.75
C LEU A 133 -6.55 2.06 4.85
N LEU A 134 -5.96 1.59 3.74
CA LEU A 134 -4.56 1.15 3.71
C LEU A 134 -3.62 2.33 4.02
N GLY A 135 -3.86 3.50 3.44
CA GLY A 135 -3.08 4.69 3.75
C GLY A 135 -3.22 5.13 5.20
N ALA A 136 -4.43 5.11 5.77
CA ALA A 136 -4.66 5.41 7.17
C ALA A 136 -4.00 4.38 8.10
N ALA A 137 -4.04 3.09 7.76
CA ALA A 137 -3.33 2.04 8.49
C ALA A 137 -1.81 2.24 8.50
N VAL A 138 -1.23 2.64 7.36
CA VAL A 138 0.22 2.93 7.27
C VAL A 138 0.58 4.20 8.03
N ALA A 139 -0.30 5.20 8.09
CA ALA A 139 -0.07 6.43 8.86
C ALA A 139 0.12 6.15 10.36
N THR A 140 -0.49 5.08 10.89
CA THR A 140 -0.32 4.68 12.29
C THR A 140 1.11 4.24 12.62
N PHE A 141 1.94 3.91 11.63
CA PHE A 141 3.37 3.66 11.85
C PHE A 141 4.13 4.94 12.31
N PHE A 142 3.59 6.10 11.99
CA PHE A 142 4.13 7.39 12.42
C PHE A 142 3.39 7.98 13.62
N ASN A 143 2.08 7.77 13.70
CA ASN A 143 1.22 8.44 14.69
C ASN A 143 0.90 7.57 15.91
N GLY A 144 1.02 6.25 15.75
CA GLY A 144 0.69 5.28 16.79
C GLY A 144 -0.73 4.74 16.67
N SER A 145 -0.98 3.68 17.43
CA SER A 145 -2.26 2.97 17.54
C SER A 145 -2.58 2.67 19.00
N ASN A 146 -3.86 2.48 19.33
CA ASN A 146 -4.32 2.31 20.71
C ASN A 146 -4.27 0.83 21.15
N PHE A 147 -3.09 0.32 21.47
CA PHE A 147 -2.92 -1.05 21.96
C PHE A 147 -1.96 -1.10 23.15
N VAL A 148 -2.04 -2.20 23.93
CA VAL A 148 -1.13 -2.51 25.04
C VAL A 148 -0.59 -3.92 24.85
N VAL A 149 0.70 -4.10 25.13
CA VAL A 149 1.42 -5.38 25.05
C VAL A 149 1.88 -5.81 26.42
N SER A 150 1.37 -6.95 26.91
CA SER A 150 1.73 -7.56 28.20
C SER A 150 2.26 -8.97 27.96
N LYS A 151 3.57 -9.09 27.68
CA LYS A 151 4.20 -10.40 27.39
C LYS A 151 4.11 -11.39 28.54
N GLY A 152 4.01 -10.92 29.78
CA GLY A 152 3.81 -11.78 30.97
C GLY A 152 2.50 -12.56 30.96
N ASN A 153 1.50 -12.12 30.19
CA ASN A 153 0.21 -12.80 30.13
C ASN A 153 0.29 -14.20 29.49
N ILE A 154 1.35 -14.53 28.76
CA ILE A 154 1.51 -15.84 28.10
C ILE A 154 1.51 -17.00 29.13
N THR A 155 1.85 -16.74 30.39
CA THR A 155 1.85 -17.72 31.46
C THR A 155 0.57 -17.73 32.29
N GLN A 156 -0.41 -16.86 31.98
CA GLN A 156 -1.66 -16.75 32.69
C GLN A 156 -2.73 -17.65 32.03
N GLU A 157 -3.16 -18.69 32.69
CA GLU A 157 -4.18 -19.62 32.18
C GLU A 157 -5.52 -18.93 31.89
N ALA A 158 -5.90 -17.94 32.70
CA ALA A 158 -7.20 -17.26 32.58
C ALA A 158 -7.23 -16.25 31.42
N MET A 159 -6.10 -15.64 31.06
CA MET A 159 -6.02 -14.65 29.98
C MET A 159 -4.63 -14.65 29.33
N PRO A 160 -4.35 -15.59 28.42
CA PRO A 160 -3.04 -15.71 27.77
C PRO A 160 -2.81 -14.70 26.62
N VAL A 161 -3.63 -13.65 26.53
CA VAL A 161 -3.56 -12.66 25.45
C VAL A 161 -2.44 -11.68 25.72
N ILE A 162 -1.44 -11.64 24.84
CA ILE A 162 -0.25 -10.77 24.93
C ILE A 162 -0.57 -9.34 24.49
N SER A 163 -1.31 -9.18 23.41
CA SER A 163 -1.61 -7.88 22.79
C SER A 163 -3.11 -7.61 22.83
N GLN A 164 -3.50 -6.45 23.34
CA GLN A 164 -4.89 -6.04 23.49
C GLN A 164 -5.10 -4.63 22.95
N TRP A 165 -6.20 -4.41 22.24
CA TRP A 165 -6.62 -3.08 21.84
C TRP A 165 -7.22 -2.33 23.04
N ALA A 166 -6.81 -1.09 23.27
CA ALA A 166 -7.17 -0.32 24.45
C ALA A 166 -8.60 0.25 24.41
N ASN A 167 -9.26 0.22 23.25
CA ASN A 167 -10.61 0.72 23.07
C ASN A 167 -11.47 -0.22 22.22
N GLY A 168 -12.79 0.00 22.19
CA GLY A 168 -13.74 -0.84 21.44
C GLY A 168 -13.78 -0.57 19.93
N TRP A 169 -12.98 0.36 19.41
CA TRP A 169 -12.95 0.71 17.98
C TRP A 169 -12.10 -0.24 17.14
N HIS A 170 -11.19 -0.98 17.76
CA HIS A 170 -10.36 -2.00 17.13
C HIS A 170 -9.84 -1.59 15.71
N GLY A 171 -9.12 -0.47 15.68
CA GLY A 171 -8.47 0.06 14.49
C GLY A 171 -9.25 1.13 13.73
N LEU A 172 -10.57 1.24 13.87
CA LEU A 172 -11.36 2.31 13.25
C LEU A 172 -11.04 3.68 13.86
N ASP A 173 -10.53 3.71 15.08
CA ASP A 173 -10.00 4.91 15.75
C ASP A 173 -8.85 5.59 14.98
N ALA A 174 -8.13 4.85 14.13
CA ALA A 174 -7.16 5.44 13.22
C ALA A 174 -7.76 6.51 12.28
N LEU A 175 -9.06 6.41 11.95
CA LEU A 175 -9.75 7.38 11.11
C LEU A 175 -10.17 8.66 11.86
N LEU A 176 -10.05 8.69 13.19
CA LEU A 176 -10.29 9.88 13.98
C LEU A 176 -9.08 10.83 14.00
N ASP A 177 -7.90 10.32 13.69
CA ASP A 177 -6.71 11.15 13.54
C ASP A 177 -6.67 11.79 12.15
N LEU A 178 -6.59 13.12 12.12
CA LEU A 178 -6.58 13.90 10.88
C LEU A 178 -5.45 13.50 9.94
N TRP A 179 -4.24 13.27 10.47
CA TRP A 179 -3.07 12.97 9.66
C TRP A 179 -3.11 11.56 9.07
N ASN A 180 -3.76 10.63 9.76
CA ASN A 180 -4.03 9.30 9.19
C ASN A 180 -4.97 9.38 7.99
N VAL A 181 -6.01 10.21 8.09
CA VAL A 181 -6.95 10.46 6.97
C VAL A 181 -6.24 11.20 5.83
N VAL A 182 -5.37 12.17 6.13
CA VAL A 182 -4.58 12.90 5.13
C VAL A 182 -3.71 11.95 4.32
N LEU A 183 -3.00 11.00 4.97
CA LEU A 183 -2.23 9.99 4.22
C LEU A 183 -3.17 9.04 3.45
N GLY A 184 -4.30 8.64 4.02
CA GLY A 184 -5.31 7.85 3.33
C GLY A 184 -5.77 8.50 2.02
N LEU A 185 -6.06 9.81 2.06
CA LEU A 185 -6.43 10.59 0.88
C LEU A 185 -5.25 10.75 -0.09
N ALA A 186 -4.03 10.96 0.40
CA ALA A 186 -2.82 11.00 -0.45
C ALA A 186 -2.65 9.69 -1.22
N VAL A 187 -2.81 8.53 -0.57
CA VAL A 187 -2.75 7.21 -1.22
C VAL A 187 -3.88 7.01 -2.22
N LEU A 188 -5.10 7.46 -1.92
CA LEU A 188 -6.21 7.44 -2.87
C LEU A 188 -5.88 8.23 -4.14
N PHE A 189 -5.44 9.48 -4.00
CA PHE A 189 -5.15 10.31 -5.16
C PHE A 189 -3.91 9.86 -5.91
N LEU A 190 -2.89 9.33 -5.23
CA LEU A 190 -1.75 8.66 -5.88
C LEU A 190 -2.21 7.45 -6.70
N SER A 191 -3.04 6.58 -6.11
CA SER A 191 -3.56 5.39 -6.80
C SER A 191 -4.39 5.76 -8.04
N ARG A 192 -5.16 6.86 -7.98
CA ARG A 192 -5.89 7.42 -9.13
C ARG A 192 -4.95 7.93 -10.21
N CYS A 193 -3.90 8.66 -9.84
CA CYS A 193 -2.87 9.09 -10.78
C CYS A 193 -2.22 7.89 -11.48
N LEU A 194 -1.81 6.87 -10.72
CA LEU A 194 -1.23 5.63 -11.27
C LEU A 194 -2.24 4.89 -12.15
N GLY A 195 -3.51 4.81 -11.75
CA GLY A 195 -4.58 4.20 -12.54
C GLY A 195 -4.79 4.89 -13.89
N ILE A 196 -4.80 6.22 -13.90
CA ILE A 196 -4.91 7.00 -15.16
C ILE A 196 -3.67 6.81 -16.02
N LEU A 197 -2.47 6.82 -15.44
CA LEU A 197 -1.23 6.55 -16.18
C LEU A 197 -1.22 5.15 -16.80
N TYR A 198 -1.78 4.16 -16.09
CA TYR A 198 -1.93 2.81 -16.60
C TYR A 198 -2.93 2.76 -17.76
N PHE A 199 -4.06 3.46 -17.67
CA PHE A 199 -5.00 3.60 -18.80
C PHE A 199 -4.37 4.28 -20.01
N ILE A 200 -3.58 5.34 -19.83
CA ILE A 200 -2.83 5.99 -20.92
C ILE A 200 -1.85 5.02 -21.60
N ASN A 201 -1.28 4.08 -20.85
CA ASN A 201 -0.33 3.10 -21.38
C ASN A 201 -1.02 1.92 -22.10
N ASN A 202 -2.21 1.50 -21.64
CA ASN A 202 -2.82 0.22 -22.01
C ASN A 202 -4.05 0.37 -22.91
N VAL A 203 -4.77 1.51 -22.87
CA VAL A 203 -5.98 1.76 -23.66
C VAL A 203 -5.65 2.62 -24.88
N SER A 204 -6.10 2.18 -26.06
CA SER A 204 -5.95 2.90 -27.31
C SER A 204 -7.31 3.37 -27.82
N ASP A 205 -7.72 4.57 -27.40
CA ASP A 205 -8.97 5.20 -27.80
C ASP A 205 -8.78 6.73 -27.92
N ALA A 206 -9.22 7.30 -29.06
CA ALA A 206 -8.98 8.70 -29.39
C ALA A 206 -9.76 9.68 -28.50
N GLU A 207 -10.93 9.29 -27.97
CA GLU A 207 -11.77 10.14 -27.13
C GLU A 207 -11.37 10.04 -25.65
N LEU A 208 -10.93 8.85 -25.21
CA LEU A 208 -10.54 8.60 -23.82
C LEU A 208 -9.20 9.25 -23.46
N LEU A 209 -8.19 9.21 -24.34
CA LEU A 209 -6.85 9.70 -24.04
C LEU A 209 -6.79 11.19 -23.61
N PRO A 210 -7.47 12.15 -24.29
CA PRO A 210 -7.51 13.54 -23.83
C PRO A 210 -8.21 13.68 -22.47
N ARG A 211 -9.28 12.90 -22.24
CA ARG A 211 -10.03 12.88 -20.97
C ARG A 211 -9.16 12.38 -19.80
N PHE A 212 -8.35 11.33 -20.05
CA PHE A 212 -7.40 10.81 -19.07
C PHE A 212 -6.38 11.87 -18.67
N ARG A 213 -5.75 12.56 -19.62
CA ARG A 213 -4.72 13.56 -19.36
C ARG A 213 -5.27 14.77 -18.58
N ARG A 214 -6.46 15.26 -18.96
CA ARG A 214 -7.13 16.32 -18.23
C ARG A 214 -7.44 15.91 -16.79
N ARG A 215 -7.91 14.69 -16.59
CA ARG A 215 -8.20 14.17 -15.24
C ARG A 215 -6.93 13.94 -14.44
N LEU A 216 -5.86 13.44 -15.07
CA LEU A 216 -4.55 13.24 -14.43
C LEU A 216 -4.03 14.52 -13.79
N MET A 217 -4.15 15.65 -14.47
CA MET A 217 -3.73 16.95 -13.92
C MET A 217 -4.48 17.28 -12.62
N ILE A 218 -5.79 17.05 -12.58
CA ILE A 218 -6.62 17.33 -11.41
C ILE A 218 -6.23 16.41 -10.23
N GLU A 219 -6.14 15.09 -10.48
CA GLU A 219 -5.79 14.11 -9.46
C GLU A 219 -4.36 14.32 -8.93
N SER A 220 -3.42 14.77 -9.79
CA SER A 220 -2.06 15.11 -9.38
C SER A 220 -1.99 16.29 -8.42
N VAL A 221 -2.83 17.30 -8.61
CA VAL A 221 -2.93 18.43 -7.68
C VAL A 221 -3.44 17.95 -6.32
N TYR A 222 -4.51 17.14 -6.29
CA TYR A 222 -5.01 16.58 -5.03
C TYR A 222 -3.97 15.72 -4.33
N PHE A 223 -3.25 14.87 -5.08
CA PHE A 223 -2.15 14.08 -4.51
C PHE A 223 -1.11 14.95 -3.80
N VAL A 224 -0.62 16.01 -4.46
CA VAL A 224 0.38 16.91 -3.89
C VAL A 224 -0.17 17.64 -2.65
N VAL A 225 -1.42 18.11 -2.70
CA VAL A 225 -2.10 18.82 -1.60
C VAL A 225 -2.21 17.97 -0.34
N PHE A 226 -2.38 16.66 -0.45
CA PHE A 226 -2.45 15.77 0.72
C PHE A 226 -1.08 15.18 1.09
N PHE A 227 -0.26 14.82 0.13
CA PHE A 227 1.02 14.15 0.39
C PHE A 227 2.08 15.09 0.98
N VAL A 228 2.24 16.29 0.41
CA VAL A 228 3.29 17.22 0.87
C VAL A 228 3.08 17.67 2.31
N PRO A 229 1.88 18.10 2.75
CA PRO A 229 1.64 18.42 4.15
C PRO A 229 1.86 17.25 5.10
N PHE A 230 1.50 16.02 4.70
CA PHE A 230 1.77 14.83 5.49
C PHE A 230 3.27 14.60 5.69
N VAL A 231 4.07 14.68 4.62
CA VAL A 231 5.52 14.53 4.72
C VAL A 231 6.13 15.60 5.61
N ILE A 232 5.73 16.86 5.43
CA ILE A 232 6.19 17.97 6.29
C ILE A 232 5.83 17.70 7.76
N TYR A 233 4.61 17.29 8.03
CA TYR A 233 4.16 16.93 9.38
C TYR A 233 5.04 15.82 9.99
N VAL A 234 5.29 14.74 9.25
CA VAL A 234 6.12 13.61 9.72
C VAL A 234 7.55 14.07 10.02
N LEU A 235 8.13 14.92 9.19
CA LEU A 235 9.50 15.40 9.39
C LEU A 235 9.64 16.35 10.58
N LEU A 236 8.59 17.07 10.95
CA LEU A 236 8.61 18.08 12.01
C LEU A 236 8.10 17.56 13.37
N LYS A 237 7.36 16.43 13.37
CA LYS A 237 6.81 15.87 14.61
C LYS A 237 7.85 15.17 15.47
N ASP A 238 7.53 15.01 16.75
CA ASP A 238 8.23 14.10 17.64
C ASP A 238 7.98 12.65 17.21
N GLY A 239 9.01 11.83 17.25
CA GLY A 239 8.93 10.42 16.88
C GLY A 239 9.33 9.50 18.02
N PHE A 240 9.08 8.22 17.85
CA PHE A 240 9.24 7.17 18.86
C PHE A 240 10.63 6.54 18.71
N ALA A 241 11.56 7.01 19.50
CA ALA A 241 12.95 6.52 19.55
C ALA A 241 13.11 5.39 20.56
N VAL A 242 14.06 4.50 20.29
CA VAL A 242 14.51 3.47 21.24
C VAL A 242 15.82 3.93 21.87
N ASP A 243 15.84 4.13 23.16
CA ASP A 243 17.08 4.42 23.88
C ASP A 243 18.02 3.19 23.82
N ALA A 244 19.21 3.39 23.28
CA ALA A 244 20.16 2.30 23.04
C ALA A 244 20.71 1.68 24.35
N ALA A 245 20.68 2.42 25.45
CA ALA A 245 21.21 1.95 26.73
C ALA A 245 20.19 1.13 27.51
N SER A 246 18.95 1.60 27.61
CA SER A 246 17.88 0.98 28.39
C SER A 246 16.93 0.11 27.54
N GLY A 247 16.88 0.29 26.23
CA GLY A 247 15.90 -0.32 25.34
C GLY A 247 14.48 0.25 25.51
N SER A 248 14.31 1.29 26.36
CA SER A 248 13.02 1.93 26.58
C SER A 248 12.64 2.84 25.41
N ILE A 249 11.34 3.03 25.22
CA ILE A 249 10.84 3.94 24.20
C ILE A 249 10.75 5.35 24.77
N VAL A 250 11.31 6.31 24.04
CA VAL A 250 11.33 7.73 24.39
C VAL A 250 10.86 8.56 23.22
N MET A 251 10.32 9.76 23.49
CA MET A 251 9.97 10.71 22.43
C MET A 251 11.20 11.54 22.07
N GLU A 252 11.54 11.60 20.79
CA GLU A 252 12.65 12.40 20.24
C GLU A 252 12.10 13.40 19.23
N SER A 253 12.40 14.69 19.42
CA SER A 253 11.97 15.72 18.48
C SER A 253 12.63 15.55 17.12
N TYR A 254 11.85 15.74 16.04
CA TYR A 254 12.31 15.60 14.66
C TYR A 254 12.90 14.22 14.32
N LYS A 255 12.49 13.16 15.03
CA LYS A 255 13.08 11.82 14.89
C LYS A 255 13.18 11.33 13.45
N TYR A 256 12.12 11.48 12.68
CA TYR A 256 12.09 10.99 11.29
C TYR A 256 12.99 11.80 10.37
N LEU A 257 13.15 13.11 10.61
CA LEU A 257 14.12 13.95 9.91
C LEU A 257 15.55 13.52 10.25
N HIS A 258 15.85 13.32 11.55
CA HIS A 258 17.15 12.80 11.99
C HIS A 258 17.46 11.44 11.36
N ASN A 259 16.47 10.54 11.26
CA ASN A 259 16.65 9.25 10.60
C ASN A 259 17.01 9.39 9.11
N LEU A 260 16.37 10.29 8.38
CA LEU A 260 16.72 10.54 6.97
C LEU A 260 18.12 11.12 6.83
N MET A 261 18.54 12.03 7.72
CA MET A 261 19.88 12.61 7.72
C MET A 261 20.95 11.58 8.11
N ALA A 262 20.65 10.69 9.06
CA ALA A 262 21.53 9.59 9.47
C ALA A 262 21.67 8.49 8.42
N MET A 263 20.70 8.38 7.49
CA MET A 263 20.67 7.39 6.43
C MET A 263 20.60 8.06 5.03
N PRO A 264 21.71 8.67 4.50
CA PRO A 264 21.69 9.43 3.25
C PRO A 264 21.21 8.62 2.05
N TRP A 265 21.41 7.31 2.04
CA TRP A 265 20.92 6.43 0.99
C TRP A 265 19.38 6.32 0.98
N VAL A 266 18.73 6.34 2.16
CA VAL A 266 17.25 6.37 2.27
C VAL A 266 16.72 7.71 1.79
N LEU A 267 17.37 8.81 2.17
CA LEU A 267 17.05 10.14 1.66
C LEU A 267 17.20 10.19 0.13
N GLY A 268 18.27 9.61 -0.42
CA GLY A 268 18.47 9.49 -1.86
C GLY A 268 17.34 8.71 -2.56
N LEU A 269 16.87 7.59 -1.98
CA LEU A 269 15.72 6.84 -2.48
C LEU A 269 14.43 7.68 -2.46
N LEU A 270 14.19 8.43 -1.38
CA LEU A 270 13.02 9.30 -1.27
C LEU A 270 13.02 10.38 -2.36
N LEU A 271 14.13 11.09 -2.52
CA LEU A 271 14.26 12.18 -3.51
C LEU A 271 14.12 11.64 -4.93
N LEU A 272 14.83 10.56 -5.27
CA LEU A 272 14.72 9.91 -6.58
C LEU A 272 13.30 9.42 -6.85
N GLY A 273 12.65 8.85 -5.83
CA GLY A 273 11.26 8.40 -5.93
C GLY A 273 10.30 9.54 -6.24
N VAL A 274 10.39 10.64 -5.50
CA VAL A 274 9.55 11.84 -5.71
C VAL A 274 9.81 12.43 -7.10
N VAL A 275 11.06 12.60 -7.52
CA VAL A 275 11.41 13.13 -8.84
C VAL A 275 10.86 12.23 -9.95
N ALA A 276 10.95 10.91 -9.81
CA ALA A 276 10.44 9.97 -10.81
C ALA A 276 8.90 10.02 -10.89
N VAL A 277 8.18 10.13 -9.76
CA VAL A 277 6.72 10.33 -9.75
C VAL A 277 6.35 11.63 -10.47
N LEU A 278 6.96 12.73 -10.10
CA LEU A 278 6.68 14.04 -10.72
C LEU A 278 7.02 14.07 -12.21
N PHE A 279 8.12 13.42 -12.62
CA PHE A 279 8.47 13.27 -14.04
C PHE A 279 7.41 12.46 -14.78
N GLY A 280 6.99 11.30 -14.26
CA GLY A 280 5.97 10.44 -14.87
C GLY A 280 4.64 11.17 -15.04
N LEU A 281 4.17 11.90 -14.02
CA LEU A 281 2.97 12.72 -14.05
C LEU A 281 3.11 13.89 -15.03
N GLY A 282 4.12 14.72 -14.85
CA GLY A 282 4.33 15.93 -15.64
C GLY A 282 4.51 15.64 -17.13
N ARG A 283 5.36 14.65 -17.48
CA ARG A 283 5.56 14.27 -18.88
C ARG A 283 4.28 13.74 -19.54
N SER A 284 3.47 12.97 -18.81
CA SER A 284 2.20 12.43 -19.32
C SER A 284 1.11 13.50 -19.47
N ILE A 285 1.13 14.56 -18.67
CA ILE A 285 0.20 15.69 -18.77
C ILE A 285 0.60 16.58 -19.97
N LEU A 286 1.88 16.92 -20.08
CA LEU A 286 2.38 17.92 -21.04
C LEU A 286 2.57 17.37 -22.46
N CYS A 287 2.84 16.07 -22.63
CA CYS A 287 3.13 15.47 -23.93
C CYS A 287 2.02 14.48 -24.34
N SER A 288 1.25 14.83 -25.38
CA SER A 288 0.11 14.03 -25.85
C SER A 288 0.50 12.66 -26.43
N THR A 289 1.72 12.48 -26.88
CA THR A 289 2.21 11.22 -27.47
C THR A 289 2.89 10.30 -26.44
N TYR A 290 3.15 10.81 -25.19
CA TYR A 290 3.87 10.06 -24.18
C TYR A 290 2.91 9.16 -23.38
N ASN A 291 3.17 7.85 -23.38
CA ASN A 291 2.35 6.84 -22.72
C ASN A 291 3.10 5.99 -21.67
N LYS A 292 4.40 6.22 -21.42
CA LYS A 292 5.22 5.43 -20.51
C LYS A 292 5.31 5.99 -19.09
N GLY A 293 4.48 6.98 -18.75
CA GLY A 293 4.51 7.65 -17.45
C GLY A 293 4.30 6.73 -16.26
N ILE A 294 3.50 5.67 -16.43
CA ILE A 294 3.24 4.66 -15.39
C ILE A 294 4.53 4.00 -14.88
N TRP A 295 5.50 3.74 -15.72
CA TRP A 295 6.74 3.07 -15.32
C TRP A 295 7.64 3.99 -14.47
N PHE A 296 7.72 5.28 -14.82
CA PHE A 296 8.46 6.26 -14.00
C PHE A 296 7.74 6.53 -12.68
N ALA A 297 6.43 6.82 -12.74
CA ALA A 297 5.65 7.07 -11.54
C ALA A 297 5.55 5.82 -10.64
N GLY A 298 5.44 4.63 -11.22
CA GLY A 298 5.38 3.37 -10.48
C GLY A 298 6.68 3.07 -9.74
N VAL A 299 7.82 3.09 -10.44
CA VAL A 299 9.15 2.93 -9.80
C VAL A 299 9.38 4.02 -8.76
N GLY A 300 9.03 5.27 -9.08
CA GLY A 300 9.12 6.38 -8.15
C GLY A 300 8.28 6.18 -6.89
N THR A 301 7.06 5.66 -7.03
CA THR A 301 6.18 5.30 -5.90
C THR A 301 6.83 4.24 -5.02
N VAL A 302 7.37 3.17 -5.63
CA VAL A 302 8.05 2.11 -4.86
C VAL A 302 9.24 2.66 -4.08
N LEU A 303 10.08 3.48 -4.70
CA LEU A 303 11.25 4.08 -4.05
C LEU A 303 10.86 5.01 -2.89
N ALA A 304 9.87 5.90 -3.10
CA ALA A 304 9.45 6.86 -2.10
C ALA A 304 8.77 6.17 -0.89
N VAL A 305 7.87 5.21 -1.15
CA VAL A 305 7.18 4.46 -0.08
C VAL A 305 8.16 3.57 0.69
N LEU A 306 9.07 2.88 -0.01
CA LEU A 306 10.14 2.12 0.62
C LEU A 306 10.98 3.00 1.55
N ALA A 307 11.40 4.18 1.10
CA ALA A 307 12.17 5.11 1.91
C ALA A 307 11.41 5.55 3.19
N LEU A 308 10.12 5.86 3.06
CA LEU A 308 9.28 6.22 4.21
C LEU A 308 9.16 5.06 5.23
N LEU A 309 8.95 3.83 4.75
CA LEU A 309 8.85 2.66 5.63
C LEU A 309 10.20 2.31 6.28
N LEU A 310 11.33 2.49 5.58
CA LEU A 310 12.65 2.31 6.19
C LEU A 310 12.93 3.35 7.27
N THR A 311 12.43 4.57 7.11
CA THR A 311 12.60 5.66 8.08
C THR A 311 11.93 5.36 9.42
N VAL A 312 10.81 4.62 9.44
CA VAL A 312 10.12 4.25 10.69
C VAL A 312 10.69 3.01 11.38
N GLY A 313 11.39 2.13 10.67
CA GLY A 313 11.89 0.87 11.25
C GLY A 313 13.37 0.91 11.62
N TYR A 314 14.17 1.67 10.89
CA TYR A 314 15.62 1.72 11.09
C TYR A 314 16.03 2.80 12.09
N ASN A 315 17.31 2.80 12.46
CA ASN A 315 17.94 3.79 13.32
C ASN A 315 17.28 3.92 14.71
N ASN A 316 17.11 2.79 15.41
CA ASN A 316 16.54 2.74 16.76
C ASN A 316 15.18 3.46 16.83
N THR A 317 14.25 3.08 15.99
CA THR A 317 12.91 3.65 15.94
C THR A 317 11.87 2.56 16.19
N ALA A 318 10.81 2.87 16.94
CA ALA A 318 9.67 1.98 17.09
C ALA A 318 8.77 2.14 15.87
N TYR A 319 8.72 1.09 15.03
CA TYR A 319 7.99 1.15 13.76
C TYR A 319 6.48 1.07 13.91
N TYR A 320 5.97 0.53 15.00
CA TYR A 320 4.54 0.51 15.31
C TYR A 320 4.32 1.01 16.74
N PRO A 321 4.15 2.32 16.89
CA PRO A 321 4.04 2.93 18.22
C PRO A 321 2.69 2.65 18.87
N SER A 322 2.70 2.54 20.20
CA SER A 322 1.48 2.54 21.01
C SER A 322 1.18 3.95 21.53
N ALA A 323 -0.03 4.43 21.25
CA ALA A 323 -0.55 5.68 21.81
C ALA A 323 -1.17 5.47 23.21
N ALA A 324 -1.53 4.22 23.57
CA ALA A 324 -2.11 3.89 24.87
C ALA A 324 -1.04 3.67 25.95
N ASP A 325 0.07 3.04 25.58
CA ASP A 325 1.23 2.78 26.47
C ASP A 325 2.51 2.83 25.66
N LEU A 326 3.32 3.86 25.91
CA LEU A 326 4.55 4.11 25.16
C LEU A 326 5.50 2.91 25.13
N GLN A 327 5.62 2.17 26.25
CA GLN A 327 6.53 1.03 26.35
C GLN A 327 6.03 -0.22 25.64
N SER A 328 4.76 -0.28 25.28
CA SER A 328 4.17 -1.32 24.44
C SER A 328 4.48 -1.15 22.94
N SER A 329 5.15 -0.08 22.54
CA SER A 329 5.50 0.17 21.14
C SER A 329 6.39 -0.93 20.56
N LEU A 330 6.12 -1.30 19.30
CA LEU A 330 6.83 -2.39 18.64
C LEU A 330 8.07 -1.88 17.89
N THR A 331 9.18 -2.57 18.13
CA THR A 331 10.48 -2.36 17.49
C THR A 331 10.88 -3.60 16.70
N LEU A 332 11.88 -3.50 15.83
CA LEU A 332 12.38 -4.67 15.10
C LEU A 332 12.87 -5.77 16.06
N SER A 333 13.45 -5.39 17.20
CA SER A 333 14.02 -6.34 18.16
C SER A 333 12.97 -7.01 19.07
N ASN A 334 11.89 -6.31 19.44
CA ASN A 334 10.93 -6.82 20.41
C ASN A 334 9.74 -7.56 19.79
N SER A 335 9.56 -7.46 18.47
CA SER A 335 8.39 -8.00 17.75
C SER A 335 8.73 -9.07 16.68
N CYS A 336 10.03 -9.27 16.38
CA CYS A 336 10.46 -10.23 15.36
C CYS A 336 10.32 -11.68 15.80
N SER A 337 10.33 -12.57 14.83
CA SER A 337 10.35 -14.03 14.99
C SER A 337 11.71 -14.53 15.49
N SER A 338 11.80 -15.82 15.80
CA SER A 338 13.05 -16.44 16.26
C SER A 338 14.16 -16.36 15.19
N LEU A 339 15.41 -16.44 15.62
CA LEU A 339 16.58 -16.52 14.72
C LEU A 339 16.43 -17.68 13.71
N PHE A 340 15.95 -18.83 14.17
CA PHE A 340 15.74 -20.00 13.32
C PHE A 340 14.73 -19.70 12.20
N THR A 341 13.58 -19.11 12.56
CA THR A 341 12.53 -18.77 11.59
C THR A 341 13.04 -17.75 10.56
N LEU A 342 13.66 -16.64 11.03
CA LEU A 342 14.17 -15.60 10.11
C LEU A 342 15.24 -16.17 9.17
N LYS A 343 16.10 -17.08 9.66
CA LYS A 343 17.15 -17.72 8.86
C LYS A 343 16.57 -18.67 7.81
N THR A 344 15.62 -19.52 8.19
CA THR A 344 14.94 -20.44 7.27
C THR A 344 14.21 -19.68 6.17
N MET A 345 13.47 -18.63 6.54
CA MET A 345 12.78 -17.78 5.56
C MET A 345 13.76 -17.03 4.65
N ALA A 346 14.95 -16.62 5.14
CA ALA A 346 15.97 -15.98 4.31
C ALA A 346 16.47 -16.92 3.20
N TYR A 347 16.59 -18.22 3.44
CA TYR A 347 16.90 -19.18 2.37
C TYR A 347 15.78 -19.25 1.32
N VAL A 348 14.52 -19.23 1.75
CA VAL A 348 13.37 -19.23 0.82
C VAL A 348 13.32 -17.93 0.01
N SER A 349 13.71 -16.80 0.58
CA SER A 349 13.71 -15.51 -0.11
C SER A 349 14.63 -15.44 -1.34
N VAL A 350 15.60 -16.36 -1.48
CA VAL A 350 16.43 -16.52 -2.69
C VAL A 350 15.58 -16.80 -3.94
N PHE A 351 14.37 -17.35 -3.77
CA PHE A 351 13.44 -17.59 -4.88
C PHE A 351 12.66 -16.34 -5.32
N ILE A 352 12.66 -15.23 -4.55
CA ILE A 352 11.95 -14.00 -4.89
C ILE A 352 12.34 -13.47 -6.28
N PRO A 353 13.63 -13.39 -6.71
CA PRO A 353 13.98 -12.93 -8.06
C PRO A 353 13.36 -13.76 -9.18
N PHE A 354 13.22 -15.07 -8.99
CA PHE A 354 12.60 -15.96 -9.98
C PHE A 354 11.10 -15.69 -10.10
N VAL A 355 10.42 -15.48 -8.96
CA VAL A 355 9.00 -15.11 -8.93
C VAL A 355 8.78 -13.74 -9.58
N LEU A 356 9.65 -12.75 -9.29
CA LEU A 356 9.58 -11.45 -9.92
C LEU A 356 9.82 -11.51 -11.44
N ALA A 357 10.77 -12.33 -11.89
CA ALA A 357 11.01 -12.55 -13.33
C ALA A 357 9.76 -13.14 -14.01
N TYR A 358 9.10 -14.13 -13.36
CA TYR A 358 7.85 -14.69 -13.86
C TYR A 358 6.72 -13.66 -13.89
N ILE A 359 6.57 -12.85 -12.85
CA ILE A 359 5.56 -11.77 -12.80
C ILE A 359 5.80 -10.77 -13.94
N ILE A 360 7.05 -10.35 -14.16
CA ILE A 360 7.41 -9.43 -15.26
C ILE A 360 7.09 -10.05 -16.62
N TYR A 361 7.39 -11.33 -16.80
CA TYR A 361 7.05 -12.06 -18.02
C TYR A 361 5.54 -12.10 -18.25
N ALA A 362 4.77 -12.52 -17.24
CA ALA A 362 3.32 -12.60 -17.30
C ALA A 362 2.69 -11.21 -17.58
N TRP A 363 3.18 -10.18 -16.90
CA TRP A 363 2.73 -8.81 -17.12
C TRP A 363 2.93 -8.35 -18.56
N ARG A 364 4.13 -8.58 -19.12
CA ARG A 364 4.43 -8.23 -20.52
C ARG A 364 3.59 -9.04 -21.51
N ALA A 365 3.31 -10.29 -21.20
CA ALA A 365 2.46 -11.13 -22.06
C ALA A 365 1.02 -10.61 -22.10
N ILE A 366 0.47 -10.22 -20.96
CA ILE A 366 -0.90 -9.67 -20.84
C ILE A 366 -1.01 -8.31 -21.56
N ASP A 367 -0.02 -7.44 -21.42
CA ASP A 367 -0.03 -6.07 -21.99
C ASP A 367 0.52 -6.01 -23.43
N ARG A 368 0.67 -7.15 -24.10
CA ARG A 368 1.23 -7.22 -25.45
C ARG A 368 0.41 -6.49 -26.50
N LYS A 369 -0.92 -6.47 -26.30
CA LYS A 369 -1.87 -5.75 -27.18
C LYS A 369 -2.60 -4.68 -26.35
N PRO A 370 -2.72 -3.45 -26.87
CA PRO A 370 -3.53 -2.43 -26.24
C PRO A 370 -5.02 -2.79 -26.32
N ILE A 371 -5.80 -2.35 -25.36
CA ILE A 371 -7.25 -2.55 -25.32
C ILE A 371 -7.93 -1.57 -26.27
N THR A 372 -8.80 -2.09 -27.14
CA THR A 372 -9.57 -1.32 -28.11
C THR A 372 -11.07 -1.63 -28.00
N ALA A 373 -11.91 -0.74 -28.54
CA ALA A 373 -13.37 -0.96 -28.56
C ALA A 373 -13.77 -2.19 -29.40
N ASP A 374 -13.00 -2.52 -30.43
CA ASP A 374 -13.30 -3.68 -31.29
C ASP A 374 -12.95 -5.01 -30.60
N GLU A 375 -11.87 -5.05 -29.80
CA GLU A 375 -11.54 -6.21 -28.96
C GLU A 375 -12.70 -6.55 -28.01
N MET A 376 -13.40 -5.53 -27.48
CA MET A 376 -14.54 -5.73 -26.56
C MET A 376 -15.77 -6.34 -27.22
N LYS A 377 -15.89 -6.26 -28.53
CA LYS A 377 -17.00 -6.86 -29.29
C LYS A 377 -16.72 -8.31 -29.69
N GLU A 378 -15.46 -8.66 -29.89
CA GLU A 378 -15.02 -9.98 -30.37
C GLU A 378 -14.69 -10.96 -29.24
N SER A 379 -14.48 -10.48 -28.02
CA SER A 379 -13.99 -11.29 -26.89
C SER A 379 -15.14 -11.77 -26.00
N ASP A 380 -15.41 -13.07 -25.99
CA ASP A 380 -16.34 -13.74 -25.05
C ASP A 380 -15.79 -13.77 -23.61
N HIS A 381 -14.55 -13.37 -23.39
CA HIS A 381 -13.83 -13.39 -22.10
C HIS A 381 -13.46 -11.98 -21.59
N ALA A 382 -14.13 -10.92 -22.06
CA ALA A 382 -13.99 -9.60 -21.47
C ALA A 382 -14.61 -9.56 -20.06
N TYR A 383 -13.92 -8.95 -19.08
CA TYR A 383 -14.46 -8.75 -17.74
C TYR A 383 -15.73 -7.89 -17.74
#